data_a056c7c5e9dbb96a7a683bdd7172093d
#
_entry.id   a056c7c5e9dbb96a7a683bdd7172093d
#
_cell.length_a   1.000
_cell.length_b   1.000
_cell.length_c   1.000
_cell.angle_alpha   90.00
_cell.angle_beta   90.00
_cell.angle_gamma   90.00
#
_symmetry.space_group_name_H-M   'P 1'
#
loop_
_entity.id
_entity.type
_entity.pdbx_description
1 polymer ?
#
loop_
_entity_poly.entity_id
_entity_poly.type
_entity_poly.pdbx_seq_one_letter_code
_entity_poly.pdbx_strand_id
1 'polypeptide(L)'
;IDQPLETISKGDGNTSLISAYNSSAWGINDKLSLNFGLHGQLLTLNNRWTLEPRASLKWQTNTRTSFALAYGMYSSMEKMDVYFVKTQSTGDRSVNKNLDFTKAHHLMLSFAYKVSENTSLKVEPYIQFLYDVPVMRDSSFSVLNRDEFFVENALVNKGRGRNFGVDFIWERALNKGLYYMITASLFDSRYCGGDGVWHNTRFNRKYVLNGLIG
;
A
#
# COMPACT_ATOMS: atom_id res chain seq x y z
N ILE A 1 -34.78 -18.57 -22.93
CA ILE A 1 -34.33 -19.68 -22.09
C ILE A 1 -33.93 -19.05 -20.76
N ASP A 2 -34.88 -18.96 -19.84
CA ASP A 2 -34.61 -18.50 -18.49
C ASP A 2 -33.93 -19.65 -17.72
N GLN A 3 -32.61 -19.65 -17.67
CA GLN A 3 -31.91 -20.45 -16.68
C GLN A 3 -32.07 -19.74 -15.32
N PRO A 4 -32.48 -20.45 -14.25
CA PRO A 4 -32.57 -19.86 -12.93
C PRO A 4 -31.20 -19.37 -12.50
N LEU A 5 -31.15 -18.16 -11.91
CA LEU A 5 -29.92 -17.59 -11.34
C LEU A 5 -29.40 -18.52 -10.24
N GLU A 6 -28.20 -19.03 -10.41
CA GLU A 6 -27.53 -19.85 -9.41
C GLU A 6 -26.65 -18.98 -8.50
N THR A 7 -26.69 -19.24 -7.20
CA THR A 7 -25.84 -18.53 -6.24
C THR A 7 -24.43 -19.09 -6.33
N ILE A 8 -23.50 -18.29 -6.90
CA ILE A 8 -22.09 -18.67 -7.05
C ILE A 8 -21.37 -18.56 -5.70
N SER A 9 -21.65 -17.50 -4.95
CA SER A 9 -21.02 -17.26 -3.66
C SER A 9 -21.95 -16.50 -2.73
N LYS A 10 -21.85 -16.77 -1.44
CA LYS A 10 -22.56 -16.04 -0.39
C LYS A 10 -21.65 -15.87 0.82
N GLY A 11 -21.94 -14.91 1.67
CA GLY A 11 -21.23 -14.72 2.92
C GLY A 11 -21.92 -13.69 3.79
N ASP A 12 -21.92 -13.94 5.07
CA ASP A 12 -22.44 -13.05 6.10
C ASP A 12 -21.60 -13.17 7.36
N GLY A 13 -21.47 -12.09 8.10
CA GLY A 13 -20.74 -12.09 9.35
C GLY A 13 -20.42 -10.69 9.84
N ASN A 14 -20.02 -10.63 11.10
CA ASN A 14 -19.63 -9.41 11.79
C ASN A 14 -18.24 -9.57 12.40
N THR A 15 -17.47 -8.50 12.39
CA THR A 15 -16.22 -8.41 13.12
C THR A 15 -15.92 -6.95 13.45
N SER A 16 -14.91 -6.73 14.26
CA SER A 16 -14.41 -5.40 14.58
C SER A 16 -12.90 -5.34 14.34
N LEU A 17 -12.43 -4.21 13.85
CA LEU A 17 -11.02 -3.85 13.81
C LEU A 17 -10.79 -2.80 14.90
N ILE A 18 -9.98 -3.16 15.90
CA ILE A 18 -9.59 -2.24 16.99
C ILE A 18 -8.19 -1.74 16.65
N SER A 19 -8.01 -0.43 16.65
CA SER A 19 -6.70 0.17 16.38
C SER A 19 -6.36 1.26 17.38
N ALA A 20 -5.07 1.39 17.67
CA ALA A 20 -4.51 2.45 18.49
C ALA A 20 -3.19 2.92 17.88
N TYR A 21 -2.90 4.21 18.02
CA TYR A 21 -1.64 4.76 17.54
C TYR A 21 -1.08 5.81 18.52
N ASN A 22 0.24 5.93 18.45
CA ASN A 22 0.98 7.03 19.08
C ASN A 22 1.97 7.58 18.06
N SER A 23 2.18 8.89 18.05
CA SER A 23 3.21 9.52 17.22
C SER A 23 3.83 10.69 17.97
N SER A 24 5.14 10.89 17.74
CA SER A 24 5.91 11.95 18.36
C SER A 24 6.81 12.61 17.31
N ALA A 25 6.97 13.91 17.42
CA ALA A 25 7.85 14.72 16.57
C ALA A 25 8.88 15.44 17.44
N TRP A 26 10.17 15.26 17.15
CA TRP A 26 11.27 15.87 17.86
C TRP A 26 12.09 16.77 16.92
N GLY A 27 12.22 18.05 17.26
CA GLY A 27 13.23 18.92 16.71
C GLY A 27 14.57 18.67 17.41
N ILE A 28 15.48 17.96 16.74
CA ILE A 28 16.82 17.70 17.28
C ILE A 28 17.63 19.02 17.29
N ASN A 29 17.49 19.79 16.22
CA ASN A 29 17.99 21.17 16.09
C ASN A 29 17.22 21.88 14.97
N ASP A 30 17.58 23.13 14.66
CA ASP A 30 16.91 23.96 13.65
C ASP A 30 16.89 23.34 12.22
N LYS A 31 17.74 22.36 11.96
CA LYS A 31 17.89 21.72 10.65
C LYS A 31 17.46 20.26 10.62
N LEU A 32 17.32 19.62 11.77
CA LEU A 32 17.10 18.17 11.88
C LEU A 32 15.89 17.88 12.73
N SER A 33 14.92 17.17 12.17
CA SER A 33 13.74 16.71 12.88
C SER A 33 13.51 15.21 12.68
N LEU A 34 13.12 14.54 13.76
CA LEU A 34 12.79 13.13 13.79
C LEU A 34 11.31 12.98 14.13
N ASN A 35 10.58 12.24 13.32
CA ASN A 35 9.25 11.75 13.67
C ASN A 35 9.30 10.24 13.84
N PHE A 36 8.62 9.73 14.85
CA PHE A 36 8.44 8.29 15.04
C PHE A 36 7.04 8.02 15.54
N GLY A 37 6.53 6.86 15.24
CA GLY A 37 5.20 6.43 15.62
C GLY A 37 5.08 4.93 15.70
N LEU A 38 4.06 4.50 16.41
CA LEU A 38 3.69 3.11 16.54
C LEU A 38 2.18 3.01 16.38
N HIS A 39 1.74 2.13 15.51
CA HIS A 39 0.33 1.82 15.29
C HIS A 39 0.10 0.35 15.54
N GLY A 40 -0.96 0.01 16.25
CA GLY A 40 -1.36 -1.37 16.52
C GLY A 40 -2.78 -1.62 16.05
N GLN A 41 -3.03 -2.81 15.52
CA GLN A 41 -4.36 -3.25 15.10
C GLN A 41 -4.64 -4.67 15.63
N LEU A 42 -5.91 -4.93 15.96
CA LEU A 42 -6.44 -6.24 16.36
C LEU A 42 -7.72 -6.50 15.57
N LEU A 43 -7.75 -7.57 14.81
CA LEU A 43 -8.94 -8.08 14.13
C LEU A 43 -9.63 -9.11 15.03
N THR A 44 -10.82 -8.79 15.51
CA THR A 44 -11.53 -9.64 16.48
C THR A 44 -12.06 -10.95 15.87
N LEU A 45 -12.18 -11.04 14.54
CA LEU A 45 -12.64 -12.23 13.83
C LEU A 45 -11.80 -13.47 14.13
N ASN A 46 -10.49 -13.30 14.21
CA ASN A 46 -9.53 -14.39 14.34
C ASN A 46 -8.40 -14.09 15.34
N ASN A 47 -8.53 -12.99 16.12
CA ASN A 47 -7.57 -12.51 17.10
C ASN A 47 -6.17 -12.24 16.51
N ARG A 48 -6.09 -11.95 15.21
CA ARG A 48 -4.84 -11.52 14.58
C ARG A 48 -4.56 -10.07 14.94
N TRP A 49 -3.31 -9.79 15.22
CA TRP A 49 -2.85 -8.44 15.56
C TRP A 49 -1.59 -8.09 14.79
N THR A 50 -1.31 -6.82 14.69
CA THR A 50 -0.11 -6.28 14.05
C THR A 50 0.39 -5.05 14.76
N LEU A 51 1.69 -4.83 14.69
CA LEU A 51 2.37 -3.65 15.23
C LEU A 51 3.19 -3.01 14.11
N GLU A 52 2.97 -1.73 13.89
CA GLU A 52 3.46 -0.99 12.74
C GLU A 52 4.35 0.18 13.17
N PRO A 53 5.65 -0.04 13.33
CA PRO A 53 6.59 1.04 13.60
C PRO A 53 6.76 1.91 12.35
N ARG A 54 6.88 3.23 12.57
CA ARG A 54 7.12 4.24 11.54
C ARG A 54 8.14 5.24 12.06
N ALA A 55 9.06 5.64 11.21
CA ALA A 55 10.04 6.67 11.54
C ALA A 55 10.39 7.49 10.30
N SER A 56 10.63 8.78 10.49
CA SER A 56 11.18 9.63 9.44
C SER A 56 12.14 10.67 10.01
N LEU A 57 13.25 10.85 9.32
CA LEU A 57 14.26 11.84 9.62
C LEU A 57 14.26 12.88 8.49
N LYS A 58 14.06 14.15 8.82
CA LYS A 58 14.15 15.26 7.87
C LYS A 58 15.33 16.13 8.20
N TRP A 59 16.13 16.42 7.19
CA TRP A 59 17.31 17.28 7.28
C TRP A 59 17.19 18.46 6.32
N GLN A 60 17.07 19.68 6.87
CA GLN A 60 17.06 20.94 6.14
C GLN A 60 18.51 21.43 6.02
N THR A 61 19.16 21.20 4.89
CA THR A 61 20.58 21.58 4.72
C THR A 61 20.75 23.09 4.62
N ASN A 62 19.82 23.76 3.93
CA ASN A 62 19.76 25.22 3.78
C ASN A 62 18.30 25.65 3.50
N THR A 63 18.07 26.95 3.25
CA THR A 63 16.73 27.50 3.01
C THR A 63 16.04 26.95 1.75
N ARG A 64 16.78 26.34 0.84
CA ARG A 64 16.25 25.81 -0.43
C ARG A 64 16.24 24.30 -0.53
N THR A 65 17.08 23.59 0.26
CA THR A 65 17.32 22.15 0.06
C THR A 65 17.00 21.38 1.31
N SER A 66 16.20 20.32 1.17
CA SER A 66 15.95 19.35 2.24
C SER A 66 16.01 17.93 1.75
N PHE A 67 16.40 17.03 2.65
CA PHE A 67 16.37 15.58 2.49
C PHE A 67 15.48 14.98 3.56
N ALA A 68 14.82 13.86 3.23
CA ALA A 68 14.15 13.06 4.22
C ALA A 68 14.36 11.57 3.93
N LEU A 69 14.46 10.80 5.00
CA LEU A 69 14.44 9.34 4.97
C LEU A 69 13.24 8.90 5.78
N ALA A 70 12.37 8.08 5.21
CA ALA A 70 11.22 7.54 5.88
C ALA A 70 11.18 6.02 5.77
N TYR A 71 10.86 5.38 6.86
CA TYR A 71 10.56 3.95 6.94
C TYR A 71 9.23 3.76 7.63
N GLY A 72 8.44 2.81 7.16
CA GLY A 72 7.21 2.41 7.82
C GLY A 72 6.86 0.96 7.54
N MET A 73 6.37 0.29 8.56
CA MET A 73 5.61 -0.94 8.41
C MET A 73 4.12 -0.60 8.37
N TYR A 74 3.40 -1.24 7.46
CA TYR A 74 1.97 -1.05 7.28
C TYR A 74 1.29 -2.41 7.17
N SER A 75 0.06 -2.49 7.62
CA SER A 75 -0.74 -3.69 7.43
C SER A 75 -2.18 -3.35 7.06
N SER A 76 -2.81 -4.27 6.36
CA SER A 76 -4.21 -4.15 5.95
C SER A 76 -4.89 -5.51 6.07
N MET A 77 -6.08 -5.51 6.65
CA MET A 77 -6.97 -6.66 6.54
C MET A 77 -7.57 -6.72 5.13
N GLU A 78 -8.00 -7.90 4.72
CA GLU A 78 -8.73 -8.06 3.47
C GLU A 78 -10.17 -7.49 3.58
N LYS A 79 -10.84 -7.41 2.46
CA LYS A 79 -12.25 -7.03 2.44
C LYS A 79 -13.09 -8.11 3.13
N MET A 80 -14.21 -7.72 3.72
CA MET A 80 -15.08 -8.62 4.47
C MET A 80 -15.63 -9.78 3.62
N ASP A 81 -15.87 -9.54 2.34
CA ASP A 81 -16.27 -10.56 1.38
C ASP A 81 -15.26 -11.71 1.29
N VAL A 82 -13.96 -11.42 1.38
CA VAL A 82 -12.91 -12.45 1.38
C VAL A 82 -12.96 -13.34 2.61
N TYR A 83 -13.15 -12.77 3.80
CA TYR A 83 -13.19 -13.56 5.05
C TYR A 83 -14.42 -14.45 5.18
N PHE A 84 -15.58 -13.95 4.76
CA PHE A 84 -16.85 -14.62 4.99
C PHE A 84 -17.38 -15.40 3.78
N VAL A 85 -16.63 -15.44 2.69
CA VAL A 85 -17.04 -16.20 1.51
C VAL A 85 -17.31 -17.67 1.82
N LYS A 86 -18.43 -18.16 1.32
CA LYS A 86 -18.85 -19.55 1.33
C LYS A 86 -19.21 -19.91 -0.10
N THR A 87 -18.62 -20.95 -0.64
CA THR A 87 -18.89 -21.43 -2.00
C THR A 87 -19.26 -22.91 -1.97
N GLN A 88 -19.90 -23.41 -3.01
CA GLN A 88 -20.18 -24.85 -3.15
C GLN A 88 -18.89 -25.67 -3.09
N SER A 89 -17.80 -25.17 -3.70
CA SER A 89 -16.50 -25.84 -3.67
C SER A 89 -15.89 -25.94 -2.28
N THR A 90 -16.29 -25.06 -1.34
CA THR A 90 -15.83 -25.06 0.05
C THR A 90 -16.80 -25.76 1.01
N GLY A 91 -17.87 -26.37 0.48
CA GLY A 91 -18.91 -27.05 1.27
C GLY A 91 -19.60 -26.10 2.25
N ASP A 92 -19.93 -24.88 1.78
CA ASP A 92 -20.58 -23.80 2.56
C ASP A 92 -19.78 -23.34 3.80
N ARG A 93 -18.50 -23.64 3.90
CA ARG A 93 -17.63 -23.20 5.00
C ARG A 93 -16.90 -21.92 4.63
N SER A 94 -16.80 -21.01 5.57
CA SER A 94 -15.95 -19.82 5.42
C SER A 94 -14.48 -20.18 5.64
N VAL A 95 -13.77 -20.52 4.56
CA VAL A 95 -12.41 -21.07 4.61
C VAL A 95 -11.33 -20.01 4.86
N ASN A 96 -11.66 -18.73 4.65
CA ASN A 96 -10.71 -17.63 4.71
C ASN A 96 -10.72 -16.86 6.05
N LYS A 97 -11.52 -17.28 7.04
CA LYS A 97 -11.64 -16.58 8.33
C LYS A 97 -10.32 -16.41 9.08
N ASN A 98 -9.37 -17.31 8.87
CA ASN A 98 -8.07 -17.29 9.56
C ASN A 98 -6.96 -16.55 8.81
N LEU A 99 -7.28 -15.83 7.74
CA LEU A 99 -6.30 -15.00 7.04
C LEU A 99 -5.74 -13.92 7.98
N ASP A 100 -4.44 -13.73 7.89
CA ASP A 100 -3.71 -12.67 8.60
C ASP A 100 -3.77 -11.36 7.81
N PHE A 101 -3.28 -10.29 8.38
CA PHE A 101 -3.05 -9.03 7.68
C PHE A 101 -2.03 -9.22 6.56
N THR A 102 -2.30 -8.61 5.41
CA THR A 102 -1.25 -8.31 4.43
C THR A 102 -0.37 -7.21 5.00
N LYS A 103 0.94 -7.41 4.99
CA LYS A 103 1.91 -6.50 5.60
C LYS A 103 2.88 -5.95 4.56
N ALA A 104 3.39 -4.75 4.78
CA ALA A 104 4.33 -4.11 3.87
C ALA A 104 5.39 -3.30 4.63
N HIS A 105 6.64 -3.44 4.22
CA HIS A 105 7.73 -2.53 4.58
C HIS A 105 7.88 -1.50 3.49
N HIS A 106 7.89 -0.21 3.85
CA HIS A 106 8.14 0.90 2.95
C HIS A 106 9.40 1.62 3.39
N LEU A 107 10.29 1.90 2.44
CA LEU A 107 11.43 2.77 2.61
C LEU A 107 11.38 3.83 1.51
N MET A 108 11.52 5.09 1.87
CA MET A 108 11.47 6.21 0.94
C MET A 108 12.58 7.23 1.29
N LEU A 109 13.27 7.70 0.27
CA LEU A 109 14.08 8.91 0.35
C LEU A 109 13.31 10.04 -0.31
N SER A 110 13.48 11.26 0.17
CA SER A 110 12.95 12.47 -0.46
C SER A 110 14.06 13.52 -0.56
N PHE A 111 14.23 14.03 -1.75
CA PHE A 111 15.03 15.23 -2.03
C PHE A 111 14.09 16.33 -2.48
N ALA A 112 14.08 17.46 -1.81
CA ALA A 112 13.29 18.62 -2.20
C ALA A 112 14.18 19.85 -2.37
N TYR A 113 13.97 20.55 -3.49
CA TYR A 113 14.73 21.75 -3.87
C TYR A 113 13.78 22.88 -4.28
N LYS A 114 13.89 24.04 -3.60
CA LYS A 114 13.20 25.27 -3.98
C LYS A 114 13.98 25.96 -5.07
N VAL A 115 13.52 25.87 -6.32
CA VAL A 115 14.10 26.55 -7.47
C VAL A 115 13.92 28.05 -7.36
N SER A 116 12.73 28.48 -6.91
CA SER A 116 12.39 29.87 -6.58
C SER A 116 11.42 29.89 -5.38
N GLU A 117 10.93 31.07 -4.98
CA GLU A 117 9.95 31.21 -3.90
C GLU A 117 8.65 30.42 -4.18
N ASN A 118 8.27 30.30 -5.44
CA ASN A 118 7.00 29.68 -5.86
C ASN A 118 7.21 28.39 -6.68
N THR A 119 8.44 27.94 -6.90
CA THR A 119 8.71 26.76 -7.73
C THR A 119 9.57 25.77 -6.98
N SER A 120 9.15 24.52 -6.92
CA SER A 120 9.88 23.44 -6.27
C SER A 120 10.02 22.21 -7.17
N LEU A 121 11.10 21.48 -6.94
CA LEU A 121 11.35 20.14 -7.46
C LEU A 121 11.46 19.18 -6.30
N LYS A 122 10.81 18.01 -6.42
CA LYS A 122 10.91 16.93 -5.46
C LYS A 122 11.18 15.63 -6.19
N VAL A 123 12.08 14.83 -5.65
CA VAL A 123 12.45 13.51 -6.19
C VAL A 123 12.37 12.49 -5.04
N GLU A 124 11.59 11.43 -5.22
CA GLU A 124 11.28 10.46 -4.17
C GLU A 124 11.47 9.02 -4.67
N PRO A 125 12.69 8.47 -4.59
CA PRO A 125 12.87 7.04 -4.77
C PRO A 125 12.28 6.26 -3.58
N TYR A 126 11.62 5.16 -3.89
CA TYR A 126 11.01 4.30 -2.89
C TYR A 126 11.15 2.81 -3.20
N ILE A 127 11.06 2.01 -2.16
CA ILE A 127 10.96 0.57 -2.21
C ILE A 127 9.90 0.08 -1.24
N GLN A 128 9.10 -0.88 -1.69
CA GLN A 128 8.06 -1.51 -0.90
C GLN A 128 8.15 -3.03 -1.06
N PHE A 129 8.17 -3.73 0.07
CA PHE A 129 8.09 -5.19 0.13
C PHE A 129 6.82 -5.60 0.87
N LEU A 130 5.96 -6.35 0.17
CA LEU A 130 4.74 -6.90 0.74
C LEU A 130 4.94 -8.38 1.08
N TYR A 131 4.37 -8.82 2.18
CA TYR A 131 4.40 -10.20 2.64
C TYR A 131 3.10 -10.58 3.34
N ASP A 132 2.94 -11.86 3.64
CA ASP A 132 1.69 -12.42 4.16
C ASP A 132 0.48 -12.12 3.26
N VAL A 133 0.71 -11.95 1.96
CA VAL A 133 -0.33 -11.65 0.98
C VAL A 133 -1.17 -12.92 0.75
N PRO A 134 -2.51 -12.83 0.80
CA PRO A 134 -3.37 -13.96 0.47
C PRO A 134 -3.26 -14.34 -1.01
N VAL A 135 -3.00 -15.61 -1.24
CA VAL A 135 -2.86 -16.24 -2.57
C VAL A 135 -3.57 -17.58 -2.58
N MET A 136 -3.96 -18.06 -3.75
CA MET A 136 -4.35 -19.46 -3.90
C MET A 136 -3.11 -20.35 -3.87
N ARG A 137 -3.22 -21.51 -3.21
CA ARG A 137 -2.14 -22.49 -3.17
C ARG A 137 -1.83 -22.98 -4.59
N ASP A 138 -0.55 -23.10 -4.92
CA ASP A 138 -0.05 -23.64 -6.20
C ASP A 138 -0.62 -22.92 -7.46
N SER A 139 -0.92 -21.62 -7.34
CA SER A 139 -1.50 -20.80 -8.41
C SER A 139 -0.85 -19.42 -8.46
N SER A 140 -0.88 -18.79 -9.64
CA SER A 140 -0.48 -17.39 -9.81
C SER A 140 -1.46 -16.37 -9.23
N PHE A 141 -2.64 -16.81 -8.76
CA PHE A 141 -3.63 -15.90 -8.17
C PHE A 141 -3.09 -15.24 -6.90
N SER A 142 -3.26 -13.92 -6.81
CA SER A 142 -2.94 -13.11 -5.64
C SER A 142 -3.94 -11.96 -5.49
N VAL A 143 -4.31 -11.64 -4.25
CA VAL A 143 -5.18 -10.48 -3.97
C VAL A 143 -4.55 -9.16 -4.42
N LEU A 144 -3.21 -9.07 -4.53
CA LEU A 144 -2.51 -7.89 -5.07
C LEU A 144 -2.79 -7.62 -6.54
N ASN A 145 -3.23 -8.64 -7.27
CA ASN A 145 -3.51 -8.56 -8.71
C ASN A 145 -4.98 -8.84 -9.03
N ARG A 146 -5.83 -8.74 -8.02
CA ARG A 146 -7.26 -9.06 -8.12
C ARG A 146 -7.96 -8.14 -9.11
N ASP A 147 -8.74 -8.75 -9.98
CA ASP A 147 -9.59 -8.11 -10.99
C ASP A 147 -11.08 -8.29 -10.67
N GLU A 148 -11.40 -9.38 -10.01
CA GLU A 148 -12.75 -9.83 -9.75
C GLU A 148 -13.34 -9.19 -8.51
N PHE A 149 -14.65 -8.98 -8.50
CA PHE A 149 -15.37 -8.44 -7.35
C PHE A 149 -15.42 -9.45 -6.20
N PHE A 150 -15.46 -10.76 -6.51
CA PHE A 150 -15.61 -11.83 -5.53
C PHE A 150 -14.39 -12.74 -5.50
N VAL A 151 -14.07 -13.25 -4.33
CA VAL A 151 -13.08 -14.31 -4.13
C VAL A 151 -13.85 -15.58 -3.74
N GLU A 152 -13.75 -16.61 -4.57
CA GLU A 152 -14.48 -17.86 -4.38
C GLU A 152 -13.59 -19.00 -3.85
N ASN A 153 -12.30 -18.72 -3.68
CA ASN A 153 -11.29 -19.72 -3.40
C ASN A 153 -10.75 -19.64 -1.97
N ALA A 154 -10.28 -20.77 -1.48
CA ALA A 154 -9.49 -20.84 -0.27
C ALA A 154 -8.12 -20.19 -0.48
N LEU A 155 -7.77 -19.25 0.39
CA LEU A 155 -6.52 -18.49 0.33
C LEU A 155 -5.59 -18.84 1.49
N VAL A 156 -4.30 -18.60 1.28
CA VAL A 156 -3.25 -18.74 2.28
C VAL A 156 -2.33 -17.52 2.25
N ASN A 157 -1.83 -17.06 3.41
CA ASN A 157 -0.93 -15.91 3.54
C ASN A 157 0.52 -16.28 3.18
N LYS A 158 0.80 -16.63 1.91
CA LYS A 158 2.14 -17.01 1.42
C LYS A 158 2.65 -16.13 0.29
N GLY A 159 1.79 -15.27 -0.24
CA GLY A 159 2.14 -14.38 -1.33
C GLY A 159 3.06 -13.25 -0.87
N ARG A 160 3.78 -12.70 -1.83
CA ARG A 160 4.70 -11.57 -1.66
C ARG A 160 4.50 -10.56 -2.77
N GLY A 161 4.89 -9.31 -2.50
CA GLY A 161 4.91 -8.26 -3.50
C GLY A 161 6.17 -7.42 -3.37
N ARG A 162 6.56 -6.74 -4.46
CA ARG A 162 7.62 -5.74 -4.45
C ARG A 162 7.31 -4.63 -5.43
N ASN A 163 7.52 -3.42 -4.97
CA ASN A 163 7.41 -2.23 -5.80
C ASN A 163 8.68 -1.40 -5.61
N PHE A 164 9.29 -0.99 -6.71
CA PHE A 164 10.40 -0.04 -6.74
C PHE A 164 10.02 1.10 -7.65
N GLY A 165 10.33 2.30 -7.27
CA GLY A 165 10.04 3.42 -8.14
C GLY A 165 10.78 4.69 -7.73
N VAL A 166 10.63 5.68 -8.58
CA VAL A 166 11.03 7.05 -8.32
C VAL A 166 9.96 8.00 -8.84
N ASP A 167 9.52 8.89 -7.97
CA ASP A 167 8.56 9.93 -8.29
C ASP A 167 9.27 11.26 -8.44
N PHE A 168 8.91 12.00 -9.48
CA PHE A 168 9.35 13.35 -9.77
C PHE A 168 8.14 14.28 -9.69
N ILE A 169 8.28 15.37 -8.95
CA ILE A 169 7.24 16.38 -8.80
C ILE A 169 7.87 17.72 -9.08
N TRP A 170 7.37 18.39 -10.11
CA TRP A 170 7.72 19.76 -10.44
C TRP A 170 6.49 20.62 -10.31
N GLU A 171 6.52 21.55 -9.37
CA GLU A 171 5.34 22.37 -9.09
C GLU A 171 5.70 23.85 -9.02
N ARG A 172 4.76 24.68 -9.45
CA ARG A 172 4.73 26.10 -9.20
C ARG A 172 3.41 26.47 -8.55
N ALA A 173 3.49 27.00 -7.33
CA ALA A 173 2.35 27.58 -6.64
C ALA A 173 1.82 28.81 -7.39
N LEU A 174 0.55 29.11 -7.22
CA LEU A 174 -0.09 30.26 -7.88
C LEU A 174 0.68 31.54 -7.61
N ASN A 175 1.18 32.14 -8.67
CA ASN A 175 1.87 33.42 -8.65
C ASN A 175 1.64 34.17 -9.95
N LYS A 176 1.15 35.41 -9.88
CA LYS A 176 0.81 36.25 -11.04
C LYS A 176 -0.15 35.57 -12.03
N GLY A 177 -1.16 34.85 -11.48
CA GLY A 177 -2.17 34.20 -12.29
C GLY A 177 -1.78 32.87 -12.96
N LEU A 178 -0.59 32.33 -12.65
CA LEU A 178 -0.12 31.05 -13.22
C LEU A 178 0.28 30.09 -12.10
N TYR A 179 -0.24 28.86 -12.18
CA TYR A 179 0.24 27.70 -11.43
C TYR A 179 0.37 26.48 -12.34
N TYR A 180 1.25 25.56 -12.00
CA TYR A 180 1.33 24.26 -12.67
C TYR A 180 1.92 23.20 -11.75
N MET A 181 1.58 21.94 -12.04
CA MET A 181 2.18 20.77 -11.43
C MET A 181 2.37 19.69 -12.50
N ILE A 182 3.57 19.17 -12.59
CA ILE A 182 3.93 18.04 -13.45
C ILE A 182 4.44 16.94 -12.52
N THR A 183 3.86 15.74 -12.63
CA THR A 183 4.34 14.58 -11.90
C THR A 183 4.72 13.48 -12.88
N ALA A 184 5.83 12.80 -12.63
CA ALA A 184 6.27 11.64 -13.39
C ALA A 184 6.69 10.55 -12.41
N SER A 185 6.20 9.34 -12.62
CA SER A 185 6.56 8.15 -11.85
C SER A 185 7.17 7.12 -12.77
N LEU A 186 8.32 6.57 -12.39
CA LEU A 186 8.95 5.41 -13.02
C LEU A 186 8.95 4.29 -12.00
N PHE A 187 8.40 3.12 -12.33
CA PHE A 187 8.26 2.05 -11.34
C PHE A 187 8.23 0.65 -11.94
N ASP A 188 8.55 -0.34 -11.12
CA ASP A 188 8.35 -1.77 -11.37
C ASP A 188 7.54 -2.37 -10.22
N SER A 189 6.41 -3.01 -10.56
CA SER A 189 5.49 -3.61 -9.60
C SER A 189 5.28 -5.09 -9.92
N ARG A 190 5.66 -5.96 -8.98
CA ARG A 190 5.55 -7.41 -9.15
C ARG A 190 4.98 -8.07 -7.90
N TYR A 191 4.37 -9.24 -8.12
CA TYR A 191 3.89 -10.11 -7.07
C TYR A 191 4.36 -11.55 -7.29
N CYS A 192 4.36 -12.32 -6.22
CA CYS A 192 4.62 -13.76 -6.23
C CYS A 192 3.37 -14.45 -5.70
N GLY A 193 2.76 -15.29 -6.51
CA GLY A 193 1.60 -16.10 -6.16
C GLY A 193 1.94 -17.32 -5.30
N GLY A 194 0.97 -18.22 -5.14
CA GLY A 194 1.17 -19.50 -4.46
C GLY A 194 2.04 -20.49 -5.27
N ASP A 195 2.21 -20.24 -6.57
CA ASP A 195 3.12 -20.96 -7.46
C ASP A 195 4.61 -20.67 -7.21
N GLY A 196 4.93 -19.67 -6.38
CA GLY A 196 6.29 -19.24 -6.10
C GLY A 196 6.97 -18.45 -7.21
N VAL A 197 6.26 -18.12 -8.29
CA VAL A 197 6.78 -17.39 -9.45
C VAL A 197 6.49 -15.90 -9.36
N TRP A 198 7.44 -15.06 -9.81
CA TRP A 198 7.27 -13.62 -9.85
C TRP A 198 6.57 -13.18 -11.15
N HIS A 199 5.43 -12.54 -11.00
CA HIS A 199 4.60 -12.00 -12.07
C HIS A 199 4.58 -10.47 -12.03
N ASN A 200 4.36 -9.83 -13.18
CA ASN A 200 4.04 -8.41 -13.21
C ASN A 200 2.62 -8.21 -12.66
N THR A 201 2.41 -7.17 -11.85
CA THR A 201 1.04 -6.76 -11.54
C THR A 201 0.38 -6.17 -12.79
N ARG A 202 -0.93 -6.23 -12.88
CA ARG A 202 -1.73 -5.55 -13.92
C ARG A 202 -1.50 -4.03 -13.94
N PHE A 203 -1.05 -3.47 -12.82
CA PHE A 203 -0.76 -2.06 -12.65
C PHE A 203 0.67 -1.67 -13.05
N ASN A 204 1.52 -2.65 -13.43
CA ASN A 204 2.93 -2.42 -13.77
C ASN A 204 3.11 -1.73 -15.13
N ARG A 205 2.66 -0.49 -15.22
CA ARG A 205 2.72 0.34 -16.44
C ARG A 205 4.10 0.90 -16.73
N LYS A 206 5.07 0.71 -15.84
CA LYS A 206 6.44 1.20 -15.90
C LYS A 206 6.59 2.71 -15.73
N TYR A 207 5.68 3.51 -16.25
CA TYR A 207 5.69 4.96 -16.08
C TYR A 207 4.26 5.54 -16.06
N VAL A 208 4.12 6.66 -15.38
CA VAL A 208 2.92 7.48 -15.38
C VAL A 208 3.37 8.94 -15.44
N LEU A 209 2.71 9.75 -16.26
CA LEU A 209 2.93 11.19 -16.37
C LEU A 209 1.60 11.92 -16.21
N ASN A 210 1.56 12.93 -15.35
CA ASN A 210 0.39 13.79 -15.18
C ASN A 210 0.83 15.25 -15.25
N GLY A 211 -0.06 16.10 -15.75
CA GLY A 211 0.14 17.56 -15.82
C GLY A 211 -1.13 18.29 -15.45
N LEU A 212 -0.98 19.37 -14.70
CA LEU A 212 -2.01 20.32 -14.33
C LEU A 212 -1.48 21.72 -14.57
N ILE A 213 -2.26 22.59 -15.19
CA ILE A 213 -1.92 24.00 -15.42
C ILE A 213 -3.20 24.83 -15.32
N GLY A 214 -3.08 26.04 -14.77
CA GLY A 214 -4.14 27.01 -14.70
C GLY A 214 -3.64 28.41 -14.32
#